data_dd3d71b12e719cd274a106d893283450
#
_entry.id   dd3d71b12e719cd274a106d893283450
#
_cell.length_a   1.000
_cell.length_b   1.000
_cell.length_c   1.000
_cell.angle_alpha   90.00
_cell.angle_beta   90.00
_cell.angle_gamma   90.00
#
_symmetry.space_group_name_H-M   'P 1'
#
loop_
_entity.id
_entity.type
_entity.pdbx_description
1 polymer ?
#
loop_
_entity_poly.entity_id
_entity_poly.type
_entity_poly.pdbx_seq_one_letter_code
_entity_poly.pdbx_strand_id
1 'polypeptide(L)'
;MASLIDCLIEDLTNENDGYEKLLSLSNEKTSAIVSGNIEKLQEIFTREQKLIEEVDVYEKKRQEDVKDICNVLRLPYEEIKVEHIVQILEKKAKEPVSYTHLRAHETGRNL
;
A
#
# COMPACT_ATOMS: atom_id res chain seq x y z
N MET A 1 -21.24 -1.92 -1.84
CA MET A 1 -20.20 -2.84 -1.36
C MET A 1 -19.08 -3.02 -2.38
N ALA A 2 -19.38 -3.31 -3.65
CA ALA A 2 -18.37 -3.46 -4.70
C ALA A 2 -17.49 -2.22 -4.82
N SER A 3 -18.06 -1.03 -4.74
CA SER A 3 -17.30 0.21 -4.86
C SER A 3 -16.32 0.44 -3.69
N LEU A 4 -16.66 0.00 -2.48
CA LEU A 4 -15.75 0.09 -1.34
C LEU A 4 -14.57 -0.85 -1.50
N ILE A 5 -14.83 -2.04 -2.01
CA ILE A 5 -13.79 -3.04 -2.27
C ILE A 5 -12.86 -2.55 -3.38
N ASP A 6 -13.43 -1.99 -4.44
CA ASP A 6 -12.66 -1.45 -5.54
C ASP A 6 -11.76 -0.30 -5.06
N CYS A 7 -12.27 0.57 -4.20
CA CYS A 7 -11.47 1.64 -3.60
C CYS A 7 -10.32 1.08 -2.76
N LEU A 8 -10.58 0.05 -1.98
CA LEU A 8 -9.54 -0.57 -1.17
C LEU A 8 -8.45 -1.17 -2.04
N ILE A 9 -8.81 -1.89 -3.09
CA ILE A 9 -7.85 -2.49 -4.02
C ILE A 9 -7.04 -1.41 -4.71
N GLU A 10 -7.67 -0.35 -5.16
CA GLU A 10 -6.99 0.77 -5.80
C GLU A 10 -6.00 1.43 -4.85
N ASP A 11 -6.41 1.70 -3.62
CA ASP A 11 -5.53 2.35 -2.63
C ASP A 11 -4.37 1.44 -2.24
N LEU A 12 -4.58 0.14 -2.11
CA LEU A 12 -3.51 -0.82 -1.86
C LEU A 12 -2.52 -0.86 -3.02
N THR A 13 -3.02 -0.84 -4.25
CA THR A 13 -2.18 -0.84 -5.45
C THR A 13 -1.33 0.42 -5.50
N ASN A 14 -1.94 1.58 -5.25
CA ASN A 14 -1.23 2.86 -5.27
C ASN A 14 -0.18 2.93 -4.15
N GLU A 15 -0.52 2.44 -2.96
CA GLU A 15 0.40 2.38 -1.84
C GLU A 15 1.61 1.50 -2.18
N ASN A 16 1.37 0.35 -2.78
CA ASN A 16 2.43 -0.57 -3.18
C ASN A 16 3.33 0.05 -4.26
N ASP A 17 2.74 0.73 -5.24
CA ASP A 17 3.50 1.44 -6.26
C ASP A 17 4.40 2.51 -5.64
N GLY A 18 3.90 3.21 -4.62
CA GLY A 18 4.68 4.19 -3.89
C GLY A 18 5.89 3.57 -3.20
N TYR A 19 5.70 2.43 -2.55
CA TYR A 19 6.80 1.70 -1.91
C TYR A 19 7.83 1.22 -2.93
N GLU A 20 7.41 0.75 -4.09
CA GLU A 20 8.33 0.35 -5.15
C GLU A 20 9.16 1.52 -5.65
N LYS A 21 8.54 2.68 -5.82
CA LYS A 21 9.25 3.89 -6.21
C LYS A 21 10.25 4.34 -5.14
N LEU A 22 9.87 4.23 -3.86
CA LEU A 22 10.78 4.54 -2.75
C LEU A 22 11.99 3.61 -2.75
N LEU A 23 11.78 2.33 -3.02
CA LEU A 23 12.87 1.37 -3.11
C LEU A 23 13.81 1.72 -4.25
N SER A 24 13.28 2.08 -5.40
CA SER A 24 14.07 2.51 -6.55
C SER A 24 14.89 3.76 -6.22
N LEU A 25 14.30 4.74 -5.55
CA LEU A 25 15.01 5.95 -5.12
C LEU A 25 16.09 5.62 -4.09
N SER A 26 15.86 4.65 -3.22
CA SER A 26 16.87 4.21 -2.25
C SER A 26 18.10 3.66 -2.96
N ASN A 27 17.91 2.92 -4.04
CA ASN A 27 19.02 2.40 -4.84
C ASN A 27 19.76 3.53 -5.55
N GLU A 28 19.04 4.51 -6.09
CA GLU A 28 19.65 5.69 -6.72
C GLU A 28 20.43 6.50 -5.67
N LYS A 29 19.89 6.61 -4.46
CA LYS A 29 20.54 7.33 -3.35
C LYS A 29 21.88 6.70 -3.00
N THR A 30 21.92 5.38 -2.89
CA THR A 30 23.15 4.65 -2.62
C THR A 30 24.19 4.93 -3.69
N SER A 31 23.79 4.90 -4.95
CA SER A 31 24.66 5.17 -6.09
C SER A 31 25.19 6.62 -6.04
N ALA A 32 24.32 7.58 -5.71
CA ALA A 32 24.71 8.97 -5.60
C ALA A 32 25.72 9.21 -4.46
N ILE A 33 25.54 8.51 -3.34
CA ILE A 33 26.46 8.60 -2.20
C ILE A 33 27.83 8.04 -2.59
N VAL A 34 27.86 6.88 -3.22
CA VAL A 34 29.11 6.24 -3.65
C VAL A 34 29.88 7.11 -4.64
N SER A 35 29.17 7.76 -5.56
CA SER A 35 29.81 8.63 -6.56
C SER A 35 30.10 10.04 -6.06
N GLY A 36 29.60 10.39 -4.86
CA GLY A 36 29.80 11.73 -4.30
C GLY A 36 29.02 12.81 -5.00
N ASN A 37 27.94 12.48 -5.69
CA ASN A 37 27.13 13.45 -6.43
C ASN A 37 26.10 14.13 -5.52
N ILE A 38 26.49 15.26 -4.95
CA ILE A 38 25.66 15.98 -3.97
C ILE A 38 24.38 16.54 -4.60
N GLU A 39 24.46 17.06 -5.81
CA GLU A 39 23.29 17.62 -6.51
C GLU A 39 22.24 16.53 -6.75
N LYS A 40 22.67 15.36 -7.18
CA LYS A 40 21.81 14.22 -7.42
C LYS A 40 21.17 13.77 -6.10
N LEU A 41 21.94 13.75 -5.04
CA LEU A 41 21.48 13.35 -3.72
C LEU A 41 20.38 14.29 -3.21
N GLN A 42 20.53 15.60 -3.39
CA GLN A 42 19.52 16.57 -3.00
C GLN A 42 18.23 16.38 -3.79
N GLU A 43 18.34 16.15 -5.09
CA GLU A 43 17.19 15.86 -5.94
C GLU A 43 16.44 14.60 -5.46
N ILE A 44 17.19 13.57 -5.12
CA ILE A 44 16.62 12.31 -4.62
C ILE A 44 15.89 12.55 -3.30
N PHE A 45 16.45 13.31 -2.38
CA PHE A 45 15.81 13.64 -1.12
C PHE A 45 14.47 14.35 -1.35
N THR A 46 14.41 15.30 -2.27
CA THR A 46 13.19 16.02 -2.58
C THR A 46 12.11 15.06 -3.14
N ARG A 47 12.50 14.19 -4.06
CA ARG A 47 11.60 13.21 -4.64
C ARG A 47 11.13 12.20 -3.60
N GLU A 48 12.02 11.79 -2.70
CA GLU A 48 11.71 10.85 -1.63
C GLU A 48 10.67 11.45 -0.68
N GLN A 49 10.83 12.69 -0.26
CA GLN A 49 9.87 13.37 0.60
C GLN A 49 8.48 13.44 -0.03
N LYS A 50 8.43 13.77 -1.31
CA LYS A 50 7.17 13.84 -2.04
C LYS A 50 6.48 12.48 -2.08
N LEU A 51 7.24 11.42 -2.35
CA LEU A 51 6.70 10.05 -2.39
C LEU A 51 6.20 9.60 -1.02
N ILE A 52 6.92 9.95 0.05
CA ILE A 52 6.50 9.62 1.41
C ILE A 52 5.15 10.27 1.71
N GLU A 53 4.96 11.52 1.32
CA GLU A 53 3.68 12.21 1.49
C GLU A 53 2.56 11.52 0.71
N GLU A 54 2.83 11.12 -0.53
CA GLU A 54 1.85 10.40 -1.35
C GLU A 54 1.47 9.06 -0.74
N VAL A 55 2.45 8.30 -0.27
CA VAL A 55 2.22 7.01 0.38
C VAL A 55 1.40 7.19 1.64
N ASP A 56 1.67 8.23 2.43
CA ASP A 56 0.91 8.52 3.64
C ASP A 56 -0.56 8.78 3.33
N VAL A 57 -0.84 9.51 2.24
CA VAL A 57 -2.22 9.76 1.80
C VAL A 57 -2.93 8.44 1.48
N TYR A 58 -2.28 7.56 0.72
CA TYR A 58 -2.88 6.27 0.36
C TYR A 58 -3.05 5.36 1.56
N GLU A 59 -2.12 5.42 2.52
CA GLU A 59 -2.24 4.67 3.76
C GLU A 59 -3.47 5.10 4.55
N LYS A 60 -3.71 6.40 4.65
CA LYS A 60 -4.89 6.93 5.33
C LYS A 60 -6.18 6.54 4.61
N LYS A 61 -6.18 6.61 3.27
CA LYS A 61 -7.33 6.16 2.48
C LYS A 61 -7.61 4.68 2.69
N ARG A 62 -6.57 3.87 2.73
CA ARG A 62 -6.71 2.44 2.99
C ARG A 62 -7.36 2.19 4.34
N GLN A 63 -6.92 2.91 5.38
CA GLN A 63 -7.48 2.78 6.71
C GLN A 63 -8.96 3.16 6.73
N GLU A 64 -9.34 4.24 6.03
CA GLU A 64 -10.73 4.64 5.90
C GLU A 64 -11.55 3.61 5.15
N ASP A 65 -11.01 3.07 4.06
CA ASP A 65 -11.69 2.03 3.27
C ASP A 65 -11.97 0.79 4.12
N VAL A 66 -10.98 0.36 4.90
CA VAL A 66 -11.14 -0.78 5.81
C VAL A 66 -12.21 -0.49 6.86
N LYS A 67 -12.20 0.72 7.41
CA LYS A 67 -13.18 1.14 8.40
C LYS A 67 -14.59 1.13 7.81
N ASP A 68 -14.75 1.64 6.60
CA ASP A 68 -16.05 1.67 5.92
C ASP A 68 -16.56 0.26 5.63
N ILE A 69 -15.68 -0.62 5.16
CA ILE A 69 -16.03 -2.03 4.92
C ILE A 69 -16.44 -2.71 6.22
N CYS A 70 -15.70 -2.48 7.30
CA CYS A 70 -16.04 -3.04 8.60
C CYS A 70 -17.40 -2.56 9.07
N ASN A 71 -17.72 -1.28 8.86
CA ASN A 71 -19.02 -0.73 9.22
C ASN A 71 -20.15 -1.41 8.44
N VAL A 72 -19.97 -1.63 7.16
CA VAL A 72 -20.97 -2.28 6.30
C VAL A 72 -21.15 -3.75 6.71
N LEU A 73 -20.06 -4.43 7.02
CA LEU A 73 -20.10 -5.85 7.40
C LEU A 73 -20.39 -6.04 8.89
N ARG A 74 -20.46 -4.95 9.67
CA ARG A 74 -20.67 -4.96 11.12
C ARG A 74 -19.58 -5.74 11.86
N LEU A 75 -18.32 -5.53 11.43
CA LEU A 75 -17.16 -6.14 12.06
C LEU A 75 -16.41 -5.11 12.90
N PRO A 76 -15.76 -5.52 14.01
CA PRO A 76 -14.97 -4.58 14.79
C PRO A 76 -13.68 -4.20 14.06
N TYR A 77 -13.53 -2.91 13.76
CA TYR A 77 -12.39 -2.39 13.01
C TYR A 77 -11.04 -2.73 13.67
N GLU A 78 -10.95 -2.60 14.98
CA GLU A 78 -9.70 -2.79 15.71
C GLU A 78 -9.18 -4.23 15.66
N GLU A 79 -10.06 -5.18 15.45
CA GLU A 79 -9.71 -6.60 15.39
C GLU A 79 -9.52 -7.12 13.98
N ILE A 80 -9.83 -6.28 12.97
CA ILE A 80 -9.83 -6.70 11.58
C ILE A 80 -8.61 -6.12 10.85
N LYS A 81 -7.89 -7.00 10.16
CA LYS A 81 -6.81 -6.64 9.25
C LYS A 81 -7.31 -6.79 7.82
N VAL A 82 -6.64 -6.13 6.88
CA VAL A 82 -6.99 -6.23 5.46
C VAL A 82 -7.05 -7.69 5.03
N GLU A 83 -6.13 -8.51 5.51
CA GLU A 83 -6.10 -9.94 5.20
C GLU A 83 -7.40 -10.65 5.56
N HIS A 84 -7.95 -10.34 6.74
CA HIS A 84 -9.23 -10.92 7.17
C HIS A 84 -10.37 -10.52 6.26
N ILE A 85 -10.39 -9.25 5.84
CA ILE A 85 -11.42 -8.76 4.93
C ILE A 85 -11.33 -9.49 3.59
N VAL A 86 -10.12 -9.65 3.07
CA VAL A 86 -9.91 -10.36 1.81
C VAL A 86 -10.40 -11.80 1.91
N GLN A 87 -10.13 -12.48 3.02
CA GLN A 87 -10.60 -13.85 3.23
C GLN A 87 -12.13 -13.94 3.24
N ILE A 88 -12.79 -13.00 3.92
CA ILE A 88 -14.25 -12.95 3.98
C ILE A 88 -14.83 -12.72 2.59
N LEU A 89 -14.27 -11.79 1.84
CA LEU A 89 -14.73 -11.46 0.50
C LEU A 89 -14.47 -12.60 -0.48
N GLU A 90 -13.35 -13.29 -0.33
CA GLU A 90 -13.04 -14.45 -1.16
C GLU A 90 -14.08 -15.56 -0.97
N LYS A 91 -14.47 -15.82 0.27
CA LYS A 91 -15.51 -16.82 0.54
C LYS A 91 -16.84 -16.47 -0.12
N LYS A 92 -17.18 -15.17 -0.14
CA LYS A 92 -18.42 -14.71 -0.76
C LYS A 92 -18.36 -14.69 -2.28
N ALA A 93 -17.24 -14.22 -2.82
CA ALA A 93 -17.07 -13.99 -4.25
C ALA A 93 -16.45 -15.18 -4.98
N LYS A 94 -15.74 -16.05 -4.27
CA LYS A 94 -14.99 -17.17 -4.86
C LYS A 94 -13.98 -16.71 -5.91
N GLU A 95 -13.22 -15.66 -5.58
CA GLU A 95 -12.19 -15.13 -6.47
C GLU A 95 -10.81 -15.25 -5.82
N PRO A 96 -10.19 -16.43 -5.90
CA PRO A 96 -8.90 -16.68 -5.24
C PRO A 96 -7.74 -15.90 -5.84
N VAL A 97 -7.84 -15.48 -7.09
CA VAL A 97 -6.75 -14.73 -7.77
C VAL A 97 -6.49 -13.40 -7.06
N SER A 98 -7.55 -12.63 -6.79
CA SER A 98 -7.42 -11.36 -6.09
C SER A 98 -6.86 -11.52 -4.69
N TYR A 99 -7.30 -12.55 -3.99
CA TYR A 99 -6.81 -12.88 -2.65
C TYR A 99 -5.31 -13.15 -2.67
N THR A 100 -4.87 -13.99 -3.60
CA THR A 100 -3.45 -14.36 -3.70
C THR A 100 -2.59 -13.14 -3.97
N HIS A 101 -3.03 -12.24 -4.83
CA HIS A 101 -2.31 -11.03 -5.16
C HIS A 101 -2.15 -10.11 -3.96
N LEU A 102 -3.24 -9.83 -3.25
CA LEU A 102 -3.21 -8.97 -2.07
C LEU A 102 -2.38 -9.57 -0.94
N ARG A 103 -2.45 -10.86 -0.76
CA ARG A 103 -1.66 -11.57 0.25
C ARG A 103 -0.17 -11.46 -0.04
N ALA A 104 0.21 -11.56 -1.30
CA ALA A 104 1.61 -11.40 -1.69
C ALA A 104 2.14 -10.01 -1.34
N HIS A 105 1.34 -8.97 -1.55
CA HIS A 105 1.69 -7.60 -1.18
C HIS A 105 1.86 -7.45 0.33
N GLU A 106 0.92 -7.98 1.10
CA GLU A 106 0.99 -7.93 2.57
C GLU A 106 2.25 -8.61 3.08
N THR A 107 2.57 -9.77 2.54
CA THR A 107 3.77 -10.51 2.93
C THR A 107 5.04 -9.72 2.61
N GLY A 108 5.10 -9.11 1.43
CA GLY A 108 6.23 -8.28 1.03
C GLY A 108 6.46 -7.10 1.95
N ARG A 109 5.40 -6.49 2.45
CA ARG A 109 5.46 -5.34 3.34
C ARG A 109 5.94 -5.70 4.74
N ASN A 110 5.69 -6.91 5.17
CA ASN A 110 6.09 -7.38 6.50
C ASN A 110 7.57 -7.77 6.57
N LEU A 111 8.22 -7.84 5.46
CA LEU A 111 9.65 -8.12 5.41
C LEU A 111 10.45 -6.85 5.64
#